data_20d952f84a772d246b19864d0c941489
#
_entry.id   20d952f84a772d246b19864d0c941489
#
_cell.length_a   1.000
_cell.length_b   1.000
_cell.length_c   1.000
_cell.angle_alpha   90.00
_cell.angle_beta   90.00
_cell.angle_gamma   90.00
#
_symmetry.space_group_name_H-M   'P 1'
#
loop_
_entity.id
_entity.type
_entity.pdbx_description
1 polymer ?
#
loop_
_entity_poly.entity_id
_entity_poly.type
_entity_poly.pdbx_seq_one_letter_code
_entity_poly.pdbx_strand_id
1 'polypeptide(L)'
;MALSIQHFTRTYTVTGGMFTAVDDLSFDVDAGEIVGLIGPNGAGKTTTLRSVAGILRPTSGHIAVDGHDIVSDSIAAKQRLAFMPDEPHLFAYLTVEEHLRLMARLYGVEDFERRARALIEELELTGKERSLPGELSRGMRQKVVIACGLVRNATTLLFDEPLTGLDPVGIRRMRETIVARARAGACVVVSSHLLHLVQEVCTRVVIMDHGRKIADGTVAELASRADLTGAGSSLEQIFMRVTGHDFESDAGRQKPEV
;
A
#
# COMPACT_ATOMS: atom_id res chain seq x y z
N MET A 1 -5.22 -11.45 13.92
CA MET A 1 -4.61 -10.22 13.40
C MET A 1 -3.42 -10.59 12.54
N ALA A 2 -3.42 -10.18 11.28
CA ALA A 2 -2.30 -10.41 10.36
C ALA A 2 -1.30 -9.23 10.39
N LEU A 3 -1.80 -7.98 10.60
CA LEU A 3 -0.98 -6.79 10.82
C LEU A 3 -1.45 -6.08 12.08
N SER A 4 -0.53 -5.69 12.95
CA SER A 4 -0.82 -4.89 14.15
C SER A 4 0.15 -3.70 14.22
N ILE A 5 -0.40 -2.52 14.41
CA ILE A 5 0.32 -1.25 14.60
C ILE A 5 -0.15 -0.65 15.92
N GLN A 6 0.76 -0.45 16.88
CA GLN A 6 0.44 0.01 18.24
C GLN A 6 1.31 1.19 18.63
N HIS A 7 0.69 2.33 18.87
CA HIS A 7 1.34 3.57 19.31
C HIS A 7 2.55 3.97 18.44
N PHE A 8 2.45 3.68 17.12
CA PHE A 8 3.55 3.91 16.19
C PHE A 8 3.79 5.39 15.97
N THR A 9 5.04 5.82 16.23
CA THR A 9 5.52 7.18 15.96
C THR A 9 6.78 7.12 15.10
N ARG A 10 6.85 8.00 14.11
CA ARG A 10 8.05 8.21 13.30
C ARG A 10 8.42 9.68 13.21
N THR A 11 9.60 10.02 13.74
CA THR A 11 10.18 11.37 13.73
C THR A 11 11.47 11.37 12.93
N TYR A 12 11.71 12.44 12.19
CA TYR A 12 12.93 12.71 11.43
C TYR A 12 13.67 13.90 12.02
N THR A 13 15.00 13.84 12.04
CA THR A 13 15.84 15.02 12.30
C THR A 13 15.98 15.78 10.98
N VAL A 14 15.55 17.03 10.96
CA VAL A 14 15.63 17.91 9.81
C VAL A 14 16.41 19.18 10.16
N THR A 15 16.82 19.95 9.14
CA THR A 15 17.46 21.24 9.37
C THR A 15 16.48 22.15 10.12
N GLY A 16 16.81 22.50 11.35
CA GLY A 16 15.96 23.35 12.20
C GLY A 16 15.16 22.61 13.28
N GLY A 17 15.29 21.26 13.42
CA GLY A 17 14.64 20.55 14.54
C GLY A 17 14.19 19.13 14.23
N MET A 18 13.08 18.75 14.85
CA MET A 18 12.46 17.43 14.69
C MET A 18 11.14 17.56 13.93
N PHE A 19 10.92 16.70 12.94
CA PHE A 19 9.67 16.60 12.21
C PHE A 19 9.03 15.24 12.47
N THR A 20 7.82 15.23 13.05
CA THR A 20 7.06 14.00 13.31
C THR A 20 6.13 13.73 12.13
N ALA A 21 6.47 12.71 11.35
CA ALA A 21 5.71 12.34 10.15
C ALA A 21 4.53 11.41 10.46
N VAL A 22 4.61 10.63 11.54
CA VAL A 22 3.51 9.82 12.09
C VAL A 22 3.56 9.93 13.61
N ASP A 23 2.42 10.18 14.22
CA ASP A 23 2.29 10.46 15.65
C ASP A 23 1.19 9.58 16.26
N ASP A 24 1.58 8.63 17.11
CA ASP A 24 0.71 7.74 17.89
C ASP A 24 -0.34 6.97 17.06
N LEU A 25 0.08 6.40 15.93
CA LEU A 25 -0.81 5.65 15.04
C LEU A 25 -1.03 4.24 15.59
N SER A 26 -2.32 3.85 15.74
CA SER A 26 -2.71 2.50 16.15
C SER A 26 -3.88 2.00 15.31
N PHE A 27 -3.72 0.85 14.67
CA PHE A 27 -4.78 0.06 14.04
C PHE A 27 -4.29 -1.35 13.73
N ASP A 28 -5.22 -2.28 13.56
CA ASP A 28 -4.96 -3.67 13.21
C ASP A 28 -5.64 -4.00 11.88
N VAL A 29 -5.14 -5.03 11.18
CA VAL A 29 -5.76 -5.56 9.96
C VAL A 29 -5.82 -7.07 10.04
N ASP A 30 -6.98 -7.65 9.77
CA ASP A 30 -7.18 -9.08 9.79
C ASP A 30 -6.91 -9.75 8.43
N ALA A 31 -6.75 -11.06 8.44
CA ALA A 31 -6.65 -11.85 7.21
C ALA A 31 -7.94 -11.73 6.40
N GLY A 32 -7.81 -11.52 5.09
CA GLY A 32 -8.93 -11.32 4.19
C GLY A 32 -9.51 -9.89 4.18
N GLU A 33 -8.99 -8.99 5.01
CA GLU A 33 -9.40 -7.59 5.06
C GLU A 33 -8.61 -6.73 4.07
N ILE A 34 -9.28 -5.72 3.48
CA ILE A 34 -8.64 -4.68 2.66
C ILE A 34 -8.85 -3.35 3.37
N VAL A 35 -7.78 -2.80 3.93
CA VAL A 35 -7.80 -1.48 4.58
C VAL A 35 -7.23 -0.41 3.65
N GLY A 36 -8.05 0.62 3.40
CA GLY A 36 -7.60 1.83 2.72
C GLY A 36 -6.95 2.80 3.69
N LEU A 37 -5.67 3.10 3.50
CA LEU A 37 -4.96 4.15 4.25
C LEU A 37 -5.05 5.44 3.45
N ILE A 38 -5.94 6.34 3.83
CA ILE A 38 -6.27 7.54 3.05
C ILE A 38 -5.90 8.82 3.79
N GLY A 39 -5.66 9.88 3.04
CA GLY A 39 -5.27 11.18 3.58
C GLY A 39 -4.59 12.05 2.52
N PRO A 40 -4.41 13.36 2.78
CA PRO A 40 -3.73 14.26 1.87
C PRO A 40 -2.24 13.89 1.69
N ASN A 41 -1.57 14.56 0.76
CA ASN A 41 -0.13 14.45 0.62
C ASN A 41 0.56 14.95 1.89
N GLY A 42 1.52 14.16 2.40
CA GLY A 42 2.17 14.47 3.67
C GLY A 42 1.45 13.96 4.93
N ALA A 43 0.28 13.31 4.82
CA ALA A 43 -0.44 12.74 5.97
C ALA A 43 0.28 11.60 6.70
N GLY A 44 1.39 11.09 6.16
CA GLY A 44 2.18 10.00 6.78
C GLY A 44 1.94 8.61 6.20
N LYS A 45 1.09 8.45 5.16
CA LYS A 45 0.73 7.15 4.55
C LYS A 45 1.95 6.33 4.12
N THR A 46 2.77 6.88 3.21
CA THR A 46 4.00 6.21 2.72
C THR A 46 5.00 5.94 3.84
N THR A 47 5.14 6.86 4.81
CA THR A 47 5.98 6.65 5.99
C THR A 47 5.49 5.46 6.81
N THR A 48 4.18 5.33 7.00
CA THR A 48 3.57 4.18 7.69
C THR A 48 3.85 2.88 6.93
N LEU A 49 3.55 2.82 5.62
CA LEU A 49 3.80 1.60 4.83
C LEU A 49 5.27 1.21 4.80
N ARG A 50 6.19 2.17 4.64
CA ARG A 50 7.65 1.91 4.69
C ARG A 50 8.11 1.44 6.07
N SER A 51 7.46 1.89 7.14
CA SER A 51 7.76 1.41 8.49
C SER A 51 7.26 -0.01 8.70
N VAL A 52 6.03 -0.33 8.26
CA VAL A 52 5.50 -1.70 8.27
C VAL A 52 6.39 -2.64 7.43
N ALA A 53 6.91 -2.16 6.29
CA ALA A 53 7.84 -2.92 5.45
C ALA A 53 9.23 -3.11 6.10
N GLY A 54 9.48 -2.51 7.27
CA GLY A 54 10.78 -2.55 7.94
C GLY A 54 11.90 -1.85 7.17
N ILE A 55 11.54 -0.86 6.31
CA ILE A 55 12.47 0.04 5.61
C ILE A 55 12.81 1.21 6.53
N LEU A 56 11.82 1.72 7.25
CA LEU A 56 12.00 2.78 8.23
C LEU A 56 11.77 2.20 9.64
N ARG A 57 12.74 2.40 10.53
CA ARG A 57 12.60 1.96 11.92
C ARG A 57 11.64 2.89 12.68
N PRO A 58 10.66 2.38 13.45
CA PRO A 58 9.87 3.19 14.38
C PRO A 58 10.75 4.01 15.32
N THR A 59 10.34 5.24 15.62
CA THR A 59 10.93 6.03 16.71
C THR A 59 10.42 5.53 18.04
N SER A 60 9.12 5.20 18.12
CA SER A 60 8.48 4.52 19.25
C SER A 60 7.27 3.70 18.77
N GLY A 61 6.70 2.88 19.67
CA GLY A 61 5.60 1.98 19.36
C GLY A 61 6.06 0.66 18.75
N HIS A 62 5.09 -0.18 18.39
CA HIS A 62 5.31 -1.53 17.89
C HIS A 62 4.55 -1.78 16.59
N ILE A 63 5.18 -2.53 15.69
CA ILE A 63 4.55 -3.02 14.47
C ILE A 63 4.87 -4.49 14.34
N ALA A 64 3.84 -5.33 14.17
CA ALA A 64 3.99 -6.77 14.02
C ALA A 64 3.21 -7.29 12.81
N VAL A 65 3.81 -8.24 12.09
CA VAL A 65 3.22 -8.96 10.95
C VAL A 65 3.13 -10.43 11.31
N ASP A 66 1.92 -10.99 11.35
CA ASP A 66 1.64 -12.37 11.80
C ASP A 66 2.31 -12.68 13.16
N GLY A 67 2.28 -11.72 14.09
CA GLY A 67 2.88 -11.84 15.42
C GLY A 67 4.40 -11.62 15.46
N HIS A 68 5.08 -11.38 14.34
CA HIS A 68 6.51 -11.09 14.28
C HIS A 68 6.76 -9.58 14.26
N ASP A 69 7.45 -9.08 15.28
CA ASP A 69 7.83 -7.65 15.36
C ASP A 69 8.85 -7.29 14.28
N ILE A 70 8.60 -6.19 13.56
CA ILE A 70 9.41 -5.76 12.41
C ILE A 70 10.83 -5.32 12.78
N VAL A 71 11.12 -5.07 14.06
CA VAL A 71 12.44 -4.63 14.55
C VAL A 71 13.21 -5.81 15.14
N SER A 72 12.60 -6.54 16.08
CA SER A 72 13.26 -7.61 16.82
C SER A 72 13.24 -8.95 16.09
N ASP A 73 12.21 -9.21 15.26
CA ASP A 73 12.07 -10.43 14.42
C ASP A 73 11.89 -10.08 12.93
N SER A 74 12.73 -9.19 12.46
CA SER A 74 12.64 -8.54 11.15
C SER A 74 12.62 -9.52 9.98
N ILE A 75 13.37 -10.62 10.04
CA ILE A 75 13.44 -11.60 8.95
C ILE A 75 12.11 -12.34 8.82
N ALA A 76 11.57 -12.85 9.92
CA ALA A 76 10.30 -13.58 9.92
C ALA A 76 9.13 -12.65 9.50
N ALA A 77 9.10 -11.41 9.97
CA ALA A 77 8.13 -10.42 9.54
C ALA A 77 8.23 -10.15 8.03
N LYS A 78 9.43 -9.90 7.49
CA LYS A 78 9.66 -9.63 6.06
C LYS A 78 9.36 -10.81 5.14
N GLN A 79 9.48 -12.04 5.63
CA GLN A 79 9.08 -13.22 4.88
C GLN A 79 7.57 -13.27 4.64
N ARG A 80 6.77 -12.68 5.51
CA ARG A 80 5.31 -12.69 5.50
C ARG A 80 4.67 -11.50 4.81
N LEU A 81 5.41 -10.44 4.54
CA LEU A 81 4.88 -9.23 3.92
C LEU A 81 5.49 -8.97 2.53
N ALA A 82 4.72 -8.35 1.64
CA ALA A 82 5.20 -7.79 0.39
C ALA A 82 4.83 -6.32 0.33
N PHE A 83 5.79 -5.46 0.01
CA PHE A 83 5.60 -4.02 -0.17
C PHE A 83 5.79 -3.64 -1.64
N MET A 84 4.79 -3.00 -2.21
CA MET A 84 4.77 -2.49 -3.58
C MET A 84 4.73 -0.95 -3.50
N PRO A 85 5.87 -0.27 -3.68
CA PRO A 85 5.96 1.20 -3.61
C PRO A 85 5.32 1.89 -4.83
N ASP A 86 4.94 3.16 -4.68
CA ASP A 86 4.43 4.02 -5.75
C ASP A 86 5.46 4.20 -6.87
N GLU A 87 6.71 4.45 -6.51
CA GLU A 87 7.78 4.59 -7.50
C GLU A 87 8.44 3.24 -7.78
N PRO A 88 8.35 2.73 -9.03
CA PRO A 88 8.90 1.43 -9.38
C PRO A 88 10.42 1.47 -9.51
N HIS A 89 11.13 0.99 -8.49
CA HIS A 89 12.57 0.78 -8.52
C HIS A 89 12.90 -0.64 -8.98
N LEU A 90 13.32 -0.77 -10.24
CA LEU A 90 13.74 -2.03 -10.86
C LEU A 90 15.24 -2.00 -11.15
N PHE A 91 15.88 -3.18 -11.14
CA PHE A 91 17.28 -3.32 -11.54
C PHE A 91 17.42 -3.10 -13.04
N ALA A 92 18.19 -2.10 -13.47
CA ALA A 92 18.27 -1.65 -14.86
C ALA A 92 18.67 -2.75 -15.86
N TYR A 93 19.41 -3.78 -15.41
CA TYR A 93 19.98 -4.83 -16.22
C TYR A 93 19.28 -6.19 -16.09
N LEU A 94 18.18 -6.27 -15.34
CA LEU A 94 17.37 -7.48 -15.26
C LEU A 94 16.10 -7.32 -16.10
N THR A 95 15.77 -8.37 -16.85
CA THR A 95 14.49 -8.49 -17.56
C THR A 95 13.33 -8.68 -16.60
N VAL A 96 12.10 -8.56 -17.09
CA VAL A 96 10.88 -8.84 -16.29
C VAL A 96 10.95 -10.21 -15.65
N GLU A 97 11.25 -11.26 -16.43
CA GLU A 97 11.34 -12.63 -15.92
C GLU A 97 12.45 -12.78 -14.87
N GLU A 98 13.61 -12.17 -15.09
CA GLU A 98 14.73 -12.22 -14.15
C GLU A 98 14.42 -11.52 -12.82
N HIS A 99 13.67 -10.42 -12.82
CA HIS A 99 13.16 -9.81 -11.58
C HIS A 99 12.28 -10.77 -10.79
N LEU A 100 11.30 -11.40 -11.45
CA LEU A 100 10.44 -12.36 -10.78
C LEU A 100 11.24 -13.57 -10.26
N ARG A 101 12.19 -14.07 -11.04
CA ARG A 101 13.07 -15.19 -10.68
C ARG A 101 13.96 -14.84 -9.48
N LEU A 102 14.50 -13.62 -9.44
CA LEU A 102 15.28 -13.12 -8.31
C LEU A 102 14.44 -13.14 -7.03
N MET A 103 13.23 -12.59 -7.08
CA MET A 103 12.32 -12.56 -5.92
C MET A 103 11.92 -13.97 -5.50
N ALA A 104 11.60 -14.85 -6.44
CA ALA A 104 11.27 -16.24 -6.15
C ALA A 104 12.41 -16.97 -5.42
N ARG A 105 13.66 -16.78 -5.87
CA ARG A 105 14.84 -17.37 -5.21
C ARG A 105 15.07 -16.81 -3.81
N LEU A 106 14.95 -15.50 -3.62
CA LEU A 106 15.14 -14.86 -2.32
C LEU A 106 14.14 -15.33 -1.26
N TYR A 107 12.92 -15.69 -1.70
CA TYR A 107 11.84 -16.11 -0.80
C TYR A 107 11.51 -17.60 -0.87
N GLY A 108 12.32 -18.41 -1.56
CA GLY A 108 12.18 -19.87 -1.59
C GLY A 108 10.92 -20.36 -2.28
N VAL A 109 10.48 -19.69 -3.36
CA VAL A 109 9.27 -20.07 -4.12
C VAL A 109 9.58 -21.28 -4.99
N GLU A 110 8.97 -22.43 -4.69
CA GLU A 110 9.25 -23.70 -5.37
C GLU A 110 8.64 -23.78 -6.77
N ASP A 111 7.43 -23.24 -6.99
CA ASP A 111 6.67 -23.35 -8.25
C ASP A 111 6.74 -22.05 -9.06
N PHE A 112 7.97 -21.59 -9.30
CA PHE A 112 8.23 -20.29 -9.92
C PHE A 112 7.62 -20.16 -11.31
N GLU A 113 7.86 -21.12 -12.21
CA GLU A 113 7.49 -21.03 -13.64
C GLU A 113 5.97 -20.87 -13.82
N ARG A 114 5.19 -21.64 -13.06
CA ARG A 114 3.73 -21.56 -13.08
C ARG A 114 3.24 -20.20 -12.53
N ARG A 115 3.79 -19.77 -11.41
CA ARG A 115 3.42 -18.50 -10.77
C ARG A 115 3.80 -17.29 -11.60
N ALA A 116 5.01 -17.27 -12.14
CA ALA A 116 5.48 -16.19 -12.99
C ALA A 116 4.60 -16.05 -14.24
N ARG A 117 4.29 -17.18 -14.92
CA ARG A 117 3.41 -17.16 -16.08
C ARG A 117 2.02 -16.62 -15.75
N ALA A 118 1.40 -17.08 -14.66
CA ALA A 118 0.10 -16.61 -14.23
C ALA A 118 0.09 -15.10 -13.92
N LEU A 119 1.13 -14.59 -13.25
CA LEU A 119 1.25 -13.17 -12.92
C LEU A 119 1.51 -12.29 -14.14
N ILE A 120 2.33 -12.77 -15.07
CA ILE A 120 2.60 -12.08 -16.35
C ILE A 120 1.30 -11.92 -17.14
N GLU A 121 0.48 -12.98 -17.21
CA GLU A 121 -0.84 -12.93 -17.87
C GLU A 121 -1.82 -12.02 -17.08
N GLU A 122 -1.97 -12.22 -15.76
CA GLU A 122 -2.86 -11.44 -14.88
C GLU A 122 -2.60 -9.94 -14.99
N LEU A 123 -1.32 -9.53 -15.04
CA LEU A 123 -0.88 -8.12 -15.07
C LEU A 123 -0.63 -7.59 -16.50
N GLU A 124 -1.01 -8.34 -17.54
CA GLU A 124 -0.87 -7.94 -18.95
C GLU A 124 0.59 -7.59 -19.34
N LEU A 125 1.52 -8.40 -18.89
CA LEU A 125 2.95 -8.31 -19.24
C LEU A 125 3.39 -9.34 -20.28
N THR A 126 2.44 -10.07 -20.88
CA THR A 126 2.70 -11.06 -21.93
C THR A 126 3.43 -10.43 -23.11
N GLY A 127 4.52 -11.08 -23.57
CA GLY A 127 5.40 -10.60 -24.61
C GLY A 127 6.45 -9.56 -24.13
N LYS A 128 6.49 -9.28 -22.81
CA LYS A 128 7.47 -8.38 -22.18
C LYS A 128 8.44 -9.10 -21.24
N GLU A 129 8.40 -10.43 -21.21
CA GLU A 129 9.19 -11.26 -20.28
C GLU A 129 10.69 -10.97 -20.37
N ARG A 130 11.17 -10.67 -21.58
CA ARG A 130 12.59 -10.38 -21.88
C ARG A 130 12.92 -8.89 -21.96
N SER A 131 11.93 -8.01 -21.77
CA SER A 131 12.15 -6.58 -21.80
C SER A 131 12.90 -6.10 -20.54
N LEU A 132 13.81 -5.14 -20.75
CA LEU A 132 14.48 -4.40 -19.68
C LEU A 132 13.59 -3.25 -19.19
N PRO A 133 13.76 -2.74 -17.95
CA PRO A 133 12.96 -1.66 -17.41
C PRO A 133 12.92 -0.39 -18.27
N GLY A 134 14.03 -0.07 -18.97
CA GLY A 134 14.11 1.07 -19.89
C GLY A 134 13.20 0.97 -21.11
N GLU A 135 12.76 -0.25 -21.47
CA GLU A 135 11.86 -0.51 -22.60
C GLU A 135 10.37 -0.52 -22.20
N LEU A 136 10.08 -0.36 -20.90
CA LEU A 136 8.75 -0.42 -20.33
C LEU A 136 8.21 0.97 -20.03
N SER A 137 6.91 1.18 -20.24
CA SER A 137 6.22 2.37 -19.73
C SER A 137 6.24 2.42 -18.18
N ARG A 138 5.95 3.58 -17.59
CA ARG A 138 5.84 3.70 -16.12
C ARG A 138 4.82 2.70 -15.56
N GLY A 139 3.62 2.61 -16.15
CA GLY A 139 2.59 1.66 -15.72
C GLY A 139 3.02 0.20 -15.83
N MET A 140 3.77 -0.17 -16.90
CA MET A 140 4.32 -1.52 -17.02
C MET A 140 5.38 -1.79 -15.95
N ARG A 141 6.27 -0.85 -15.65
CA ARG A 141 7.23 -0.98 -14.55
C ARG A 141 6.53 -1.19 -13.20
N GLN A 142 5.43 -0.46 -12.95
CA GLN A 142 4.61 -0.64 -11.75
C GLN A 142 4.03 -2.06 -11.69
N LYS A 143 3.49 -2.57 -12.80
CA LYS A 143 2.99 -3.94 -12.90
C LYS A 143 4.09 -4.98 -12.60
N VAL A 144 5.34 -4.75 -13.03
CA VAL A 144 6.49 -5.64 -12.71
C VAL A 144 6.81 -5.62 -11.21
N VAL A 145 6.82 -4.44 -10.56
CA VAL A 145 7.02 -4.35 -9.10
C VAL A 145 5.93 -5.13 -8.36
N ILE A 146 4.69 -4.99 -8.79
CA ILE A 146 3.56 -5.73 -8.20
C ILE A 146 3.71 -7.23 -8.43
N ALA A 147 4.08 -7.68 -9.64
CA ALA A 147 4.37 -9.07 -9.92
C ALA A 147 5.48 -9.63 -9.00
N CYS A 148 6.54 -8.87 -8.77
CA CYS A 148 7.62 -9.22 -7.85
C CYS A 148 7.14 -9.39 -6.40
N GLY A 149 6.22 -8.54 -5.94
CA GLY A 149 5.59 -8.70 -4.63
C GLY A 149 4.68 -9.93 -4.54
N LEU A 150 3.91 -10.20 -5.59
CA LEU A 150 2.90 -11.26 -5.62
C LEU A 150 3.46 -12.66 -5.94
N VAL A 151 4.64 -12.76 -6.57
CA VAL A 151 5.24 -14.07 -6.89
C VAL A 151 5.53 -14.91 -5.64
N ARG A 152 5.77 -14.24 -4.52
CA ARG A 152 5.95 -14.85 -3.20
C ARG A 152 4.61 -15.02 -2.46
N ASN A 153 4.54 -15.98 -1.54
CA ASN A 153 3.34 -16.23 -0.73
C ASN A 153 3.30 -15.32 0.51
N ALA A 154 3.32 -14.00 0.32
CA ALA A 154 3.17 -13.10 1.44
C ALA A 154 1.71 -13.10 1.93
N THR A 155 1.53 -13.18 3.24
CA THR A 155 0.21 -13.11 3.91
C THR A 155 -0.26 -11.67 4.08
N THR A 156 0.67 -10.69 4.09
CA THR A 156 0.39 -9.27 4.19
C THR A 156 0.91 -8.55 2.96
N LEU A 157 0.03 -7.82 2.27
CA LEU A 157 0.31 -7.08 1.05
C LEU A 157 0.12 -5.58 1.29
N LEU A 158 1.17 -4.80 1.04
CA LEU A 158 1.17 -3.36 1.20
C LEU A 158 1.33 -2.71 -0.17
N PHE A 159 0.32 -1.96 -0.60
CA PHE A 159 0.32 -1.23 -1.86
C PHE A 159 0.37 0.27 -1.60
N ASP A 160 1.43 0.93 -2.05
CA ASP A 160 1.56 2.39 -1.97
C ASP A 160 1.18 3.00 -3.32
N GLU A 161 0.00 3.66 -3.38
CA GLU A 161 -0.56 4.29 -4.58
C GLU A 161 -0.61 3.38 -5.83
N PRO A 162 -1.10 2.13 -5.74
CA PRO A 162 -0.94 1.12 -6.81
C PRO A 162 -1.70 1.44 -8.10
N LEU A 163 -2.64 2.39 -8.07
CA LEU A 163 -3.51 2.74 -9.18
C LEU A 163 -3.00 3.96 -9.96
N THR A 164 -2.01 4.65 -9.41
CA THR A 164 -1.44 5.87 -10.02
C THR A 164 -0.66 5.54 -11.30
N GLY A 165 -0.97 6.24 -12.38
CA GLY A 165 -0.28 6.08 -13.66
C GLY A 165 -0.68 4.84 -14.47
N LEU A 166 -1.73 4.13 -14.07
CA LEU A 166 -2.37 3.09 -14.85
C LEU A 166 -3.49 3.67 -15.74
N ASP A 167 -3.70 3.05 -16.88
CA ASP A 167 -4.88 3.31 -17.71
C ASP A 167 -6.16 2.68 -17.09
N PRO A 168 -7.36 3.02 -17.58
CA PRO A 168 -8.62 2.50 -17.00
C PRO A 168 -8.69 0.96 -16.95
N VAL A 169 -8.11 0.28 -17.94
CA VAL A 169 -8.09 -1.19 -17.98
C VAL A 169 -7.15 -1.72 -16.90
N GLY A 170 -5.96 -1.13 -16.77
CA GLY A 170 -4.99 -1.46 -15.72
C GLY A 170 -5.53 -1.21 -14.31
N ILE A 171 -6.26 -0.12 -14.09
CA ILE A 171 -6.94 0.17 -12.81
C ILE A 171 -7.92 -0.95 -12.47
N ARG A 172 -8.81 -1.32 -13.42
CA ARG A 172 -9.78 -2.40 -13.21
C ARG A 172 -9.09 -3.72 -12.85
N ARG A 173 -8.06 -4.12 -13.61
CA ARG A 173 -7.29 -5.33 -13.36
C ARG A 173 -6.61 -5.33 -11.99
N MET A 174 -6.00 -4.21 -11.62
CA MET A 174 -5.35 -4.08 -10.32
C MET A 174 -6.34 -4.24 -9.17
N ARG A 175 -7.55 -3.68 -9.30
CA ARG A 175 -8.62 -3.87 -8.33
C ARG A 175 -9.04 -5.33 -8.22
N GLU A 176 -9.24 -6.01 -9.35
CA GLU A 176 -9.56 -7.45 -9.39
C GLU A 176 -8.45 -8.27 -8.70
N THR A 177 -7.18 -7.96 -8.96
CA THR A 177 -6.01 -8.57 -8.32
C THR A 177 -6.02 -8.37 -6.80
N ILE A 178 -6.20 -7.14 -6.30
CA ILE A 178 -6.24 -6.83 -4.87
C ILE A 178 -7.36 -7.61 -4.18
N VAL A 179 -8.58 -7.56 -4.74
CA VAL A 179 -9.74 -8.27 -4.18
C VAL A 179 -9.53 -9.78 -4.18
N ALA A 180 -8.96 -10.34 -5.24
CA ALA A 180 -8.67 -11.76 -5.32
C ALA A 180 -7.68 -12.22 -4.25
N ARG A 181 -6.64 -11.40 -3.96
CA ARG A 181 -5.66 -11.72 -2.89
C ARG A 181 -6.30 -11.68 -1.50
N ALA A 182 -7.13 -10.68 -1.22
CA ALA A 182 -7.85 -10.62 0.06
C ALA A 182 -8.82 -11.80 0.22
N ARG A 183 -9.59 -12.14 -0.82
CA ARG A 183 -10.47 -13.33 -0.80
C ARG A 183 -9.72 -14.63 -0.59
N ALA A 184 -8.46 -14.70 -1.03
CA ALA A 184 -7.57 -15.84 -0.76
C ALA A 184 -6.96 -15.81 0.66
N GLY A 185 -7.36 -14.86 1.52
CA GLY A 185 -6.96 -14.75 2.92
C GLY A 185 -5.80 -13.79 3.20
N ALA A 186 -5.29 -13.06 2.20
CA ALA A 186 -4.25 -12.07 2.46
C ALA A 186 -4.82 -10.84 3.20
N CYS A 187 -4.05 -10.32 4.17
CA CYS A 187 -4.22 -8.99 4.73
C CYS A 187 -3.72 -7.97 3.72
N VAL A 188 -4.52 -6.97 3.38
CA VAL A 188 -4.16 -5.98 2.36
C VAL A 188 -4.28 -4.57 2.91
N VAL A 189 -3.23 -3.76 2.77
CA VAL A 189 -3.27 -2.32 3.03
C VAL A 189 -2.97 -1.58 1.73
N VAL A 190 -3.86 -0.68 1.34
CA VAL A 190 -3.73 0.13 0.13
C VAL A 190 -3.69 1.60 0.53
N SER A 191 -2.58 2.31 0.29
CA SER A 191 -2.60 3.76 0.36
C SER A 191 -3.15 4.33 -0.95
N SER A 192 -3.97 5.35 -0.87
CA SER A 192 -4.38 6.12 -2.05
C SER A 192 -4.91 7.50 -1.68
N HIS A 193 -4.75 8.42 -2.62
CA HIS A 193 -5.46 9.69 -2.63
C HIS A 193 -6.70 9.68 -3.54
N LEU A 194 -6.93 8.59 -4.29
CA LEU A 194 -8.09 8.41 -5.18
C LEU A 194 -9.24 7.76 -4.40
N LEU A 195 -10.00 8.56 -3.66
CA LEU A 195 -11.01 8.10 -2.69
C LEU A 195 -12.09 7.22 -3.31
N HIS A 196 -12.58 7.56 -4.52
CA HIS A 196 -13.58 6.77 -5.23
C HIS A 196 -13.09 5.33 -5.51
N LEU A 197 -11.81 5.15 -5.85
CA LEU A 197 -11.24 3.82 -6.10
C LEU A 197 -11.07 3.01 -4.80
N VAL A 198 -10.70 3.70 -3.70
CA VAL A 198 -10.61 3.08 -2.37
C VAL A 198 -11.99 2.59 -1.92
N GLN A 199 -13.03 3.39 -2.10
CA GLN A 199 -14.41 3.03 -1.74
C GLN A 199 -14.91 1.76 -2.44
N GLU A 200 -14.44 1.50 -3.66
CA GLU A 200 -14.84 0.32 -4.43
C GLU A 200 -14.11 -0.98 -4.04
N VAL A 201 -12.94 -0.86 -3.38
CA VAL A 201 -12.05 -2.00 -3.09
C VAL A 201 -11.97 -2.31 -1.61
N CYS A 202 -11.93 -1.26 -0.76
CA CYS A 202 -11.62 -1.43 0.66
C CYS A 202 -12.85 -1.81 1.48
N THR A 203 -12.65 -2.73 2.42
CA THR A 203 -13.68 -3.13 3.40
C THR A 203 -13.77 -2.12 4.54
N ARG A 204 -12.66 -1.48 4.87
CA ARG A 204 -12.51 -0.47 5.92
C ARG A 204 -11.48 0.59 5.50
N VAL A 205 -11.58 1.77 6.05
CA VAL A 205 -10.62 2.85 5.80
C VAL A 205 -10.08 3.42 7.11
N VAL A 206 -8.81 3.78 7.08
CA VAL A 206 -8.12 4.55 8.11
C VAL A 206 -7.79 5.91 7.51
N ILE A 207 -8.40 6.97 8.05
CA ILE A 207 -8.18 8.34 7.60
C ILE A 207 -7.05 8.95 8.42
N MET A 208 -6.01 9.40 7.73
CA MET A 208 -4.87 10.08 8.32
C MET A 208 -4.82 11.55 7.91
N ASP A 209 -4.47 12.41 8.85
CA ASP A 209 -4.13 13.80 8.61
C ASP A 209 -3.02 14.24 9.55
N HIS A 210 -2.06 15.04 9.04
CA HIS A 210 -0.91 15.54 9.82
C HIS A 210 -0.22 14.46 10.70
N GLY A 211 -0.05 13.25 10.16
CA GLY A 211 0.61 12.13 10.84
C GLY A 211 -0.26 11.38 11.85
N ARG A 212 -1.52 11.78 12.06
CA ARG A 212 -2.43 11.18 13.03
C ARG A 212 -3.58 10.45 12.37
N LYS A 213 -4.11 9.44 13.07
CA LYS A 213 -5.37 8.79 12.70
C LYS A 213 -6.54 9.67 13.13
N ILE A 214 -7.34 10.12 12.17
CA ILE A 214 -8.52 10.96 12.42
C ILE A 214 -9.78 10.12 12.54
N ALA A 215 -9.89 9.08 11.69
CA ALA A 215 -11.04 8.18 11.71
C ALA A 215 -10.62 6.76 11.25
N ASP A 216 -11.41 5.77 11.67
CA ASP A 216 -11.21 4.35 11.37
C ASP A 216 -12.56 3.65 11.38
N GLY A 217 -12.91 2.93 10.32
CA GLY A 217 -14.15 2.20 10.19
C GLY A 217 -14.52 1.89 8.74
N THR A 218 -15.64 1.20 8.56
CA THR A 218 -16.27 1.01 7.25
C THR A 218 -16.82 2.35 6.74
N VAL A 219 -16.99 2.47 5.42
CA VAL A 219 -17.58 3.71 4.83
C VAL A 219 -18.94 4.01 5.46
N ALA A 220 -19.78 2.99 5.72
CA ALA A 220 -21.09 3.15 6.33
C ALA A 220 -21.02 3.66 7.78
N GLU A 221 -20.10 3.13 8.60
CA GLU A 221 -19.87 3.59 9.98
C GLU A 221 -19.38 5.04 10.02
N LEU A 222 -18.44 5.38 9.12
CA LEU A 222 -17.89 6.73 9.05
C LEU A 222 -18.92 7.73 8.55
N ALA A 223 -19.75 7.37 7.57
CA ALA A 223 -20.88 8.20 7.10
C ALA A 223 -21.87 8.48 8.25
N SER A 224 -22.21 7.46 9.04
CA SER A 224 -23.10 7.61 10.19
C SER A 224 -22.51 8.54 11.26
N ARG A 225 -21.22 8.42 11.57
CA ARG A 225 -20.52 9.29 12.55
C ARG A 225 -20.38 10.73 12.07
N ALA A 226 -20.34 10.95 10.76
CA ALA A 226 -20.23 12.27 10.15
C ALA A 226 -21.60 12.97 9.95
N ASP A 227 -22.70 12.37 10.43
CA ASP A 227 -24.10 12.81 10.22
C ASP A 227 -24.48 12.92 8.73
N LEU A 228 -23.83 12.13 7.87
CA LEU A 228 -24.09 12.05 6.43
C LEU A 228 -25.11 10.92 6.17
N THR A 229 -26.38 11.09 6.54
CA THR A 229 -27.43 10.06 6.49
C THR A 229 -28.17 9.96 5.15
N GLY A 230 -27.60 10.48 4.06
CA GLY A 230 -28.17 10.36 2.70
C GLY A 230 -27.75 9.05 2.03
N ALA A 231 -28.68 8.40 1.30
CA ALA A 231 -28.35 7.27 0.45
C ALA A 231 -27.30 7.70 -0.60
N GLY A 232 -26.03 7.27 -0.42
CA GLY A 232 -24.94 7.57 -1.36
C GLY A 232 -23.84 8.50 -0.84
N SER A 233 -23.66 8.65 0.47
CA SER A 233 -22.51 9.42 1.01
C SER A 233 -21.19 8.87 0.45
N SER A 234 -20.47 9.69 -0.34
CA SER A 234 -19.17 9.28 -0.89
C SER A 234 -18.08 9.36 0.17
N LEU A 235 -17.04 8.56 0.02
CA LEU A 235 -15.86 8.63 0.89
C LEU A 235 -15.22 10.03 0.86
N GLU A 236 -15.36 10.76 -0.24
CA GLU A 236 -14.90 12.16 -0.39
C GLU A 236 -15.65 13.09 0.55
N GLN A 237 -16.98 12.98 0.62
CA GLN A 237 -17.79 13.78 1.55
C GLN A 237 -17.46 13.49 3.01
N ILE A 238 -17.27 12.21 3.35
CA ILE A 238 -16.83 11.80 4.70
C ILE A 238 -15.47 12.41 5.00
N PHE A 239 -14.52 12.30 4.07
CA PHE A 239 -13.17 12.82 4.22
C PHE A 239 -13.20 14.34 4.48
N MET A 240 -13.88 15.12 3.63
CA MET A 240 -14.01 16.57 3.78
C MET A 240 -14.64 16.95 5.13
N ARG A 241 -15.66 16.22 5.55
CA ARG A 241 -16.34 16.49 6.85
C ARG A 241 -15.45 16.22 8.05
N VAL A 242 -14.63 15.16 7.99
CA VAL A 242 -13.81 14.70 9.13
C VAL A 242 -12.50 15.49 9.22
N THR A 243 -11.90 15.87 8.07
CA THR A 243 -10.61 16.59 8.04
C THR A 243 -10.77 18.11 7.91
N GLY A 244 -11.91 18.58 7.42
CA GLY A 244 -12.12 20.01 7.10
C GLY A 244 -11.37 20.48 5.85
N HIS A 245 -10.77 19.55 5.06
CA HIS A 245 -10.01 19.87 3.85
C HIS A 245 -10.83 19.60 2.58
N ASP A 246 -10.80 20.55 1.63
CA ASP A 246 -11.23 20.33 0.25
C ASP A 246 -10.13 19.58 -0.51
N PHE A 247 -10.40 18.37 -0.96
CA PHE A 247 -9.43 17.48 -1.62
C PHE A 247 -8.90 18.05 -2.95
N GLU A 248 -9.67 18.89 -3.63
CA GLU A 248 -9.27 19.53 -4.90
C GLU A 248 -8.19 20.60 -4.72
N SER A 249 -8.05 21.20 -3.54
CA SER A 249 -7.06 22.28 -3.30
C SER A 249 -5.62 21.77 -3.09
N ASP A 250 -5.43 20.51 -2.74
CA ASP A 250 -4.10 19.95 -2.40
C ASP A 250 -3.38 19.22 -3.56
N ALA A 251 -4.09 18.91 -4.65
CA ALA A 251 -3.49 18.25 -5.82
C ALA A 251 -2.41 19.09 -6.54
N GLY A 252 -2.32 20.39 -6.25
CA GLY A 252 -1.40 21.34 -6.88
C GLY A 252 -0.15 21.73 -6.09
N ARG A 253 0.00 21.30 -4.83
CA ARG A 253 1.19 21.63 -4.02
C ARG A 253 2.28 20.59 -4.21
N GLN A 254 3.19 20.85 -5.14
CA GLN A 254 4.45 20.12 -5.27
C GLN A 254 5.29 20.29 -3.99
N LYS A 255 5.86 19.16 -3.51
CA LYS A 255 6.79 19.12 -2.38
C LYS A 255 8.02 19.99 -2.66
N PRO A 256 8.60 20.65 -1.63
CA PRO A 256 10.01 20.97 -1.68
C PRO A 256 10.81 19.66 -1.72
N GLU A 257 11.69 19.54 -2.69
CA GLU A 257 12.68 18.46 -2.79
C GLU A 257 13.56 18.46 -1.52
N VAL A 258 13.64 17.32 -0.83
CA VAL A 258 14.60 17.05 0.25
C VAL A 258 15.52 15.92 -0.21
#